data_ca5d6fbdfdc12c42c5b8a6d96601024e
#
_entry.id   ca5d6fbdfdc12c42c5b8a6d96601024e
#
_cell.length_a   1.000
_cell.length_b   1.000
_cell.length_c   1.000
_cell.angle_alpha   90.00
_cell.angle_beta   90.00
_cell.angle_gamma   90.00
#
_symmetry.space_group_name_H-M   'P 1'
#
loop_
_entity.id
_entity.type
_entity.pdbx_description
1 polymer ?
#
loop_
_entity_poly.entity_id
_entity_poly.type
_entity_poly.pdbx_seq_one_letter_code
_entity_poly.pdbx_strand_id
1 'polypeptide(L)'
;MRKLTYYIATTLDGFIAGPDGSDPTGPNGFWPIPEDYIQHLVSEYPETLPVHARQALSVTAEGTHFDTVLEGRRSYEIGLAAGLTDAYPHLRHLVFSRTLTESPNPSVELVADDPVSTVRELKQQAGKDIWLLGGAELAGSLYAEIDTLILKVGPLTIGDGIPLFSHKAVFDPRTWTLQDHTVLKSGAVFLTYARASS
;
A
#
# COMPACT_ATOMS: atom_id res chain seq x y z
N MET A 1 19.15 1.67 7.75
CA MET A 1 18.47 2.35 6.62
C MET A 1 17.05 1.79 6.55
N ARG A 2 16.04 2.65 6.48
CA ARG A 2 14.64 2.26 6.36
C ARG A 2 14.41 1.55 5.03
N LYS A 3 13.51 0.57 5.00
CA LYS A 3 13.14 -0.13 3.76
C LYS A 3 11.90 0.50 3.16
N LEU A 4 11.81 0.48 1.83
CA LEU A 4 10.56 0.72 1.11
C LEU A 4 9.86 -0.63 0.94
N THR A 5 8.71 -0.79 1.57
CA THR A 5 7.89 -1.99 1.52
C THR A 5 6.63 -1.73 0.70
N TYR A 6 6.47 -2.42 -0.41
CA TYR A 6 5.22 -2.43 -1.15
C TYR A 6 4.27 -3.44 -0.49
N TYR A 7 3.37 -2.91 0.36
CA TYR A 7 2.37 -3.69 1.10
C TYR A 7 1.01 -3.48 0.45
N ILE A 8 0.54 -4.48 -0.30
CA ILE A 8 -0.61 -4.34 -1.20
C ILE A 8 -1.45 -5.62 -1.27
N ALA A 9 -2.77 -5.46 -1.41
CA ALA A 9 -3.66 -6.57 -1.76
C ALA A 9 -3.61 -6.83 -3.28
N THR A 10 -3.61 -8.09 -3.67
CA THR A 10 -3.62 -8.50 -5.07
C THR A 10 -4.50 -9.73 -5.29
N THR A 11 -5.11 -9.83 -6.45
CA THR A 11 -5.82 -11.04 -6.90
C THR A 11 -4.82 -12.15 -7.29
N LEU A 12 -5.29 -13.38 -7.46
CA LEU A 12 -4.47 -14.50 -7.95
C LEU A 12 -3.88 -14.23 -9.34
N ASP A 13 -4.58 -13.44 -10.16
CA ASP A 13 -4.15 -13.05 -11.51
C ASP A 13 -3.41 -11.69 -11.56
N GLY A 14 -3.00 -11.15 -10.39
CA GLY A 14 -2.03 -10.06 -10.27
C GLY A 14 -2.59 -8.64 -10.40
N PHE A 15 -3.88 -8.44 -10.14
CA PHE A 15 -4.50 -7.12 -10.16
C PHE A 15 -4.72 -6.57 -8.74
N ILE A 16 -4.64 -5.25 -8.59
CA ILE A 16 -4.84 -4.54 -7.32
C ILE A 16 -6.17 -3.79 -7.26
N ALA A 17 -6.81 -3.58 -8.39
CA ALA A 17 -8.13 -2.95 -8.53
C ALA A 17 -8.78 -3.36 -9.84
N GLY A 18 -10.07 -3.09 -10.00
CA GLY A 18 -10.76 -3.21 -11.28
C GLY A 18 -10.27 -2.18 -12.31
N PRO A 19 -10.68 -2.30 -13.59
CA PRO A 19 -10.19 -1.44 -14.67
C PRO A 19 -10.59 0.03 -14.50
N ASP A 20 -11.65 0.33 -13.76
CA ASP A 20 -12.09 1.69 -13.44
C ASP A 20 -11.29 2.36 -12.31
N GLY A 21 -10.52 1.59 -11.55
CA GLY A 21 -9.71 2.06 -10.43
C GLY A 21 -10.51 2.48 -9.19
N SER A 22 -11.77 2.11 -9.10
CA SER A 22 -12.58 2.33 -7.90
C SER A 22 -12.08 1.49 -6.72
N ASP A 23 -12.50 1.85 -5.50
CA ASP A 23 -12.16 1.08 -4.30
C ASP A 23 -12.72 -0.34 -4.40
N PRO A 24 -11.85 -1.36 -4.51
CA PRO A 24 -12.29 -2.75 -4.64
C PRO A 24 -12.94 -3.29 -3.36
N THR A 25 -12.76 -2.62 -2.23
CA THR A 25 -13.29 -3.01 -0.91
C THR A 25 -14.48 -2.15 -0.47
N GLY A 26 -14.82 -1.12 -1.24
CA GLY A 26 -15.92 -0.21 -0.99
C GLY A 26 -17.31 -0.88 -1.10
N PRO A 27 -18.40 -0.13 -0.89
CA PRO A 27 -19.76 -0.67 -0.88
C PRO A 27 -20.17 -1.42 -2.15
N ASN A 28 -19.59 -1.08 -3.29
CA ASN A 28 -19.80 -1.74 -4.59
C ASN A 28 -18.56 -2.53 -5.04
N GLY A 29 -17.63 -2.74 -4.14
CA GLY A 29 -16.38 -3.45 -4.42
C GLY A 29 -16.62 -4.94 -4.60
N PHE A 30 -15.70 -5.57 -5.33
CA PHE A 30 -15.73 -7.01 -5.60
C PHE A 30 -14.86 -7.81 -4.62
N TRP A 31 -14.08 -7.14 -3.74
CA TRP A 31 -13.13 -7.79 -2.85
C TRP A 31 -13.77 -8.12 -1.50
N PRO A 32 -13.94 -9.40 -1.18
CA PRO A 32 -14.46 -9.78 0.14
C PRO A 32 -13.37 -9.56 1.21
N ILE A 33 -13.79 -9.03 2.35
CA ILE A 33 -12.92 -8.85 3.52
C ILE A 33 -13.43 -9.76 4.63
N PRO A 34 -12.96 -11.02 4.73
CA PRO A 34 -13.38 -11.95 5.74
C PRO A 34 -12.85 -11.58 7.13
N GLU A 35 -13.49 -12.09 8.17
CA GLU A 35 -13.18 -11.75 9.56
C GLU A 35 -11.73 -12.11 9.95
N ASP A 36 -11.23 -13.27 9.55
CA ASP A 36 -9.85 -13.69 9.84
C ASP A 36 -8.81 -12.80 9.17
N TYR A 37 -9.14 -12.21 8.02
CA TYR A 37 -8.30 -11.21 7.36
C TYR A 37 -8.24 -9.93 8.18
N ILE A 38 -9.38 -9.43 8.66
CA ILE A 38 -9.43 -8.25 9.54
C ILE A 38 -8.65 -8.52 10.84
N GLN A 39 -8.87 -9.67 11.47
CA GLN A 39 -8.17 -10.05 12.69
C GLN A 39 -6.65 -10.07 12.49
N HIS A 40 -6.18 -10.60 11.36
CA HIS A 40 -4.75 -10.60 11.03
C HIS A 40 -4.21 -9.17 10.84
N LEU A 41 -4.94 -8.28 10.15
CA LEU A 41 -4.53 -6.89 10.04
C LEU A 41 -4.46 -6.18 11.40
N VAL A 42 -5.44 -6.41 12.26
CA VAL A 42 -5.47 -5.81 13.61
C VAL A 42 -4.30 -6.29 14.47
N SER A 43 -3.91 -7.57 14.38
CA SER A 43 -2.83 -8.12 15.18
C SER A 43 -1.43 -7.77 14.65
N GLU A 44 -1.23 -7.87 13.34
CA GLU A 44 0.11 -7.78 12.74
C GLU A 44 0.40 -6.41 12.11
N TYR A 45 -0.60 -5.77 11.51
CA TYR A 45 -0.44 -4.53 10.74
C TYR A 45 -1.47 -3.46 11.12
N PRO A 46 -1.67 -3.16 12.43
CA PRO A 46 -2.71 -2.22 12.88
C PRO A 46 -2.53 -0.82 12.29
N GLU A 47 -1.29 -0.41 11.99
CA GLU A 47 -0.98 0.89 11.39
C GLU A 47 -1.44 1.02 9.94
N THR A 48 -1.74 -0.09 9.26
CA THR A 48 -2.21 -0.06 7.86
C THR A 48 -3.72 0.06 7.75
N LEU A 49 -4.43 0.04 8.88
CA LEU A 49 -5.86 0.28 8.93
C LEU A 49 -6.16 1.78 8.83
N PRO A 50 -7.03 2.22 7.91
CA PRO A 50 -7.41 3.62 7.84
C PRO A 50 -8.20 4.05 9.08
N VAL A 51 -8.17 5.34 9.37
CA VAL A 51 -8.67 5.93 10.63
C VAL A 51 -10.10 5.48 10.98
N HIS A 52 -11.01 5.42 10.02
CA HIS A 52 -12.40 4.99 10.25
C HIS A 52 -12.49 3.50 10.65
N ALA A 53 -11.67 2.64 10.05
CA ALA A 53 -11.59 1.22 10.42
C ALA A 53 -10.98 1.04 11.81
N ARG A 54 -9.92 1.80 12.14
CA ARG A 54 -9.34 1.80 13.49
C ARG A 54 -10.36 2.19 14.54
N GLN A 55 -11.18 3.22 14.27
CA GLN A 55 -12.26 3.65 15.15
C GLN A 55 -13.34 2.58 15.32
N ALA A 56 -13.83 2.02 14.20
CA ALA A 56 -14.87 0.99 14.22
C ALA A 56 -14.43 -0.28 14.96
N LEU A 57 -13.15 -0.65 14.85
CA LEU A 57 -12.57 -1.84 15.48
C LEU A 57 -11.91 -1.56 16.84
N SER A 58 -11.97 -0.30 17.35
CA SER A 58 -11.33 0.13 18.59
C SER A 58 -9.82 -0.17 18.65
N VAL A 59 -9.12 -0.05 17.51
CA VAL A 59 -7.69 -0.30 17.41
C VAL A 59 -6.90 0.91 17.90
N THR A 60 -6.16 0.75 18.99
CA THR A 60 -5.27 1.78 19.57
C THR A 60 -3.79 1.49 19.36
N ALA A 61 -3.43 0.27 18.95
CA ALA A 61 -2.04 -0.12 18.71
C ALA A 61 -1.38 0.75 17.63
N GLU A 62 -0.16 1.20 17.89
CA GLU A 62 0.60 2.03 16.92
C GLU A 62 1.16 1.24 15.74
N GLY A 63 1.28 -0.09 15.90
CA GLY A 63 1.96 -0.96 14.94
C GLY A 63 3.49 -0.87 15.05
N THR A 64 4.17 -1.81 14.39
CA THR A 64 5.62 -1.96 14.52
C THR A 64 6.37 -1.83 13.20
N HIS A 65 5.68 -1.96 12.05
CA HIS A 65 6.31 -2.05 10.75
C HIS A 65 6.55 -0.68 10.12
N PHE A 66 5.54 0.21 10.13
CA PHE A 66 5.55 1.45 9.37
C PHE A 66 5.29 2.68 10.23
N ASP A 67 5.91 3.80 9.88
CA ASP A 67 5.61 5.14 10.42
C ASP A 67 5.33 6.17 9.30
N THR A 68 5.50 5.77 8.06
CA THR A 68 5.34 6.62 6.88
C THR A 68 4.58 5.87 5.80
N VAL A 69 3.58 6.50 5.19
CA VAL A 69 2.82 5.97 4.06
C VAL A 69 2.99 6.84 2.83
N LEU A 70 3.19 6.19 1.69
CA LEU A 70 3.31 6.82 0.37
C LEU A 70 2.17 6.36 -0.53
N GLU A 71 1.44 7.29 -1.10
CA GLU A 71 0.44 6.96 -2.11
C GLU A 71 0.44 7.94 -3.29
N GLY A 72 -0.06 7.47 -4.42
CA GLY A 72 -0.30 8.30 -5.58
C GLY A 72 -1.63 9.03 -5.48
N ARG A 73 -1.79 10.11 -6.26
CA ARG A 73 -3.00 10.94 -6.29
C ARG A 73 -4.29 10.14 -6.39
N ARG A 74 -4.37 9.14 -7.30
CA ARG A 74 -5.61 8.35 -7.49
C ARG A 74 -6.01 7.56 -6.25
N SER A 75 -5.03 6.98 -5.53
CA SER A 75 -5.30 6.28 -4.28
C SER A 75 -5.81 7.24 -3.22
N TYR A 76 -5.21 8.43 -3.11
CA TYR A 76 -5.65 9.48 -2.19
C TYR A 76 -7.08 9.98 -2.52
N GLU A 77 -7.40 10.16 -3.81
CA GLU A 77 -8.74 10.58 -4.27
C GLU A 77 -9.84 9.59 -3.88
N ILE A 78 -9.53 8.29 -3.76
CA ILE A 78 -10.47 7.28 -3.23
C ILE A 78 -10.86 7.62 -1.77
N GLY A 79 -9.88 7.93 -0.94
CA GLY A 79 -10.11 8.36 0.44
C GLY A 79 -10.95 9.65 0.50
N LEU A 80 -10.60 10.65 -0.33
CA LEU A 80 -11.35 11.91 -0.42
C LEU A 80 -12.81 11.67 -0.83
N ALA A 81 -13.07 10.80 -1.79
CA ALA A 81 -14.43 10.44 -2.22
C ALA A 81 -15.23 9.77 -1.10
N ALA A 82 -14.56 9.05 -0.19
CA ALA A 82 -15.15 8.49 1.02
C ALA A 82 -15.26 9.49 2.19
N GLY A 83 -14.90 10.76 1.99
CA GLY A 83 -14.92 11.81 3.02
C GLY A 83 -13.72 11.80 3.96
N LEU A 84 -12.67 11.06 3.65
CA LEU A 84 -11.45 10.97 4.44
C LEU A 84 -10.39 11.92 3.87
N THR A 85 -10.15 13.04 4.53
CA THR A 85 -9.11 13.99 4.11
C THR A 85 -7.70 13.54 4.48
N ASP A 86 -7.58 12.65 5.47
CA ASP A 86 -6.38 11.91 5.83
C ASP A 86 -6.82 10.54 6.36
N ALA A 87 -6.55 9.50 5.58
CA ALA A 87 -6.91 8.13 5.98
C ALA A 87 -5.96 7.55 7.04
N TYR A 88 -4.76 8.10 7.18
CA TYR A 88 -3.69 7.57 8.03
C TYR A 88 -3.04 8.65 8.91
N PRO A 89 -3.84 9.40 9.76
CA PRO A 89 -3.30 10.51 10.54
C PRO A 89 -2.31 10.10 11.65
N HIS A 90 -2.14 8.81 11.87
CA HIS A 90 -1.17 8.22 12.80
C HIS A 90 0.17 7.90 12.13
N LEU A 91 0.29 8.13 10.82
CA LEU A 91 1.52 7.99 10.04
C LEU A 91 1.91 9.32 9.40
N ARG A 92 3.17 9.49 9.07
CA ARG A 92 3.58 10.54 8.14
C ARG A 92 3.04 10.20 6.76
N HIS A 93 2.17 11.03 6.21
CA HIS A 93 1.40 10.73 5.01
C HIS A 93 1.85 11.61 3.84
N LEU A 94 2.45 11.00 2.80
CA LEU A 94 2.90 11.66 1.60
C LEU A 94 2.08 11.23 0.39
N VAL A 95 1.59 12.21 -0.37
CA VAL A 95 0.82 12.00 -1.61
C VAL A 95 1.60 12.54 -2.80
N PHE A 96 1.96 11.66 -3.72
CA PHE A 96 2.69 12.02 -4.92
C PHE A 96 1.74 12.49 -6.03
N SER A 97 1.83 13.78 -6.37
CA SER A 97 1.03 14.39 -7.42
C SER A 97 1.73 15.58 -8.04
N ARG A 98 1.72 15.66 -9.35
CA ARG A 98 2.18 16.85 -10.11
C ARG A 98 1.06 17.85 -10.41
N THR A 99 -0.18 17.49 -10.11
CA THR A 99 -1.37 18.26 -10.49
C THR A 99 -2.24 18.67 -9.29
N LEU A 100 -2.14 17.96 -8.17
CA LEU A 100 -2.80 18.35 -6.93
C LEU A 100 -1.94 19.41 -6.24
N THR A 101 -2.46 20.62 -6.10
CA THR A 101 -1.73 21.76 -5.54
C THR A 101 -2.02 22.00 -4.07
N GLU A 102 -3.16 21.49 -3.58
CA GLU A 102 -3.60 21.65 -2.19
C GLU A 102 -4.20 20.34 -1.67
N SER A 103 -3.95 20.03 -0.41
CA SER A 103 -4.64 18.99 0.33
C SER A 103 -5.67 19.63 1.26
N PRO A 104 -6.88 19.05 1.39
CA PRO A 104 -7.86 19.53 2.37
C PRO A 104 -7.41 19.29 3.82
N ASN A 105 -6.37 18.50 4.04
CA ASN A 105 -5.75 18.29 5.36
C ASN A 105 -4.28 18.72 5.33
N PRO A 106 -3.89 19.71 6.15
CA PRO A 106 -2.51 20.23 6.15
C PRO A 106 -1.47 19.25 6.67
N SER A 107 -1.88 18.16 7.33
CA SER A 107 -0.97 17.08 7.77
C SER A 107 -0.56 16.14 6.64
N VAL A 108 -1.26 16.16 5.51
CA VAL A 108 -0.91 15.38 4.33
C VAL A 108 0.09 16.17 3.48
N GLU A 109 1.28 15.60 3.32
CA GLU A 109 2.36 16.21 2.55
C GLU A 109 2.17 15.93 1.05
N LEU A 110 1.98 16.98 0.25
CA LEU A 110 1.96 16.83 -1.21
C LEU A 110 3.38 16.90 -1.77
N VAL A 111 3.74 15.91 -2.56
CA VAL A 111 5.06 15.79 -3.19
C VAL A 111 4.91 15.87 -4.71
N ALA A 112 5.41 16.96 -5.31
CA ALA A 112 5.44 17.15 -6.75
C ALA A 112 6.77 16.69 -7.39
N ASP A 113 7.78 16.47 -6.55
CA ASP A 113 9.14 16.12 -6.95
C ASP A 113 9.26 14.68 -7.46
N ASP A 114 10.46 14.33 -7.90
CA ASP A 114 10.76 12.97 -8.34
C ASP A 114 10.60 11.95 -7.19
N PRO A 115 9.73 10.94 -7.36
CA PRO A 115 9.47 9.95 -6.32
C PRO A 115 10.73 9.17 -5.87
N VAL A 116 11.66 8.93 -6.79
CA VAL A 116 12.87 8.16 -6.51
C VAL A 116 13.79 8.93 -5.57
N SER A 117 14.03 10.21 -5.84
CA SER A 117 14.87 11.06 -4.98
C SER A 117 14.25 11.20 -3.59
N THR A 118 12.94 11.48 -3.52
CA THR A 118 12.21 11.58 -2.25
C THR A 118 12.32 10.30 -1.41
N VAL A 119 12.11 9.14 -2.03
CA VAL A 119 12.23 7.86 -1.32
C VAL A 119 13.65 7.60 -0.82
N ARG A 120 14.67 7.92 -1.62
CA ARG A 120 16.07 7.79 -1.20
C ARG A 120 16.40 8.66 0.01
N GLU A 121 15.88 9.88 0.05
CA GLU A 121 16.03 10.78 1.21
C GLU A 121 15.30 10.24 2.44
N LEU A 122 14.05 9.75 2.29
CA LEU A 122 13.30 9.14 3.37
C LEU A 122 14.02 7.91 3.95
N LYS A 123 14.64 7.09 3.11
CA LYS A 123 15.41 5.91 3.56
C LYS A 123 16.61 6.27 4.43
N GLN A 124 17.18 7.47 4.31
CA GLN A 124 18.31 7.94 5.13
C GLN A 124 17.88 8.47 6.49
N GLN A 125 16.60 8.74 6.69
CA GLN A 125 16.07 9.26 7.95
C GLN A 125 15.95 8.13 8.99
N ALA A 126 15.90 8.49 10.27
CA ALA A 126 15.54 7.56 11.33
C ALA A 126 14.03 7.26 11.29
N GLY A 127 13.64 6.07 11.70
CA GLY A 127 12.24 5.65 11.78
C GLY A 127 12.05 4.18 11.45
N LYS A 128 10.76 3.77 11.41
CA LYS A 128 10.32 2.45 10.93
C LYS A 128 10.40 2.39 9.40
N ASP A 129 10.01 1.28 8.81
CA ASP A 129 9.96 1.14 7.36
C ASP A 129 8.89 2.04 6.73
N ILE A 130 9.01 2.25 5.42
CA ILE A 130 8.15 3.11 4.63
C ILE A 130 7.15 2.21 3.89
N TRP A 131 5.87 2.44 4.10
CA TRP A 131 4.82 1.74 3.40
C TRP A 131 4.51 2.41 2.05
N LEU A 132 4.75 1.73 0.95
CA LEU A 132 4.21 2.07 -0.35
C LEU A 132 2.80 1.45 -0.44
N LEU A 133 1.77 2.29 -0.28
CA LEU A 133 0.38 1.88 -0.44
C LEU A 133 0.04 1.65 -1.93
N GLY A 134 0.59 2.46 -2.79
CA GLY A 134 0.38 2.38 -4.23
C GLY A 134 -0.12 3.71 -4.82
N GLY A 135 -0.86 3.81 -5.96
CA GLY A 135 -1.22 2.69 -6.86
C GLY A 135 -0.10 2.25 -7.81
N ALA A 136 -0.51 1.47 -8.79
CA ALA A 136 0.39 0.82 -9.75
C ALA A 136 1.39 1.77 -10.43
N GLU A 137 1.01 3.02 -10.73
CA GLU A 137 1.89 3.99 -11.39
C GLU A 137 3.04 4.44 -10.48
N LEU A 138 2.73 4.73 -9.20
CA LEU A 138 3.77 5.08 -8.23
C LEU A 138 4.66 3.87 -7.96
N ALA A 139 4.07 2.69 -7.78
CA ALA A 139 4.82 1.45 -7.61
C ALA A 139 5.73 1.14 -8.81
N GLY A 140 5.24 1.35 -10.04
CA GLY A 140 6.04 1.21 -11.25
C GLY A 140 7.21 2.20 -11.31
N SER A 141 6.99 3.46 -10.94
CA SER A 141 8.05 4.49 -10.87
C SER A 141 9.10 4.17 -9.79
N LEU A 142 8.69 3.53 -8.71
CA LEU A 142 9.55 3.17 -7.57
C LEU A 142 10.06 1.72 -7.64
N TYR A 143 9.83 0.98 -8.73
CA TYR A 143 10.15 -0.44 -8.85
C TYR A 143 11.59 -0.77 -8.42
N ALA A 144 12.54 0.07 -8.81
CA ALA A 144 13.94 -0.09 -8.47
C ALA A 144 14.27 0.13 -6.99
N GLU A 145 13.45 0.89 -6.28
CA GLU A 145 13.67 1.28 -4.89
C GLU A 145 12.97 0.35 -3.88
N ILE A 146 12.08 -0.55 -4.32
CA ILE A 146 11.37 -1.47 -3.43
C ILE A 146 12.34 -2.49 -2.87
N ASP A 147 12.41 -2.59 -1.54
CA ASP A 147 13.26 -3.53 -0.81
C ASP A 147 12.49 -4.78 -0.36
N THR A 148 11.20 -4.62 -0.07
CA THR A 148 10.32 -5.68 0.43
C THR A 148 8.98 -5.64 -0.28
N LEU A 149 8.46 -6.82 -0.63
CA LEU A 149 7.07 -6.99 -1.09
C LEU A 149 6.30 -7.73 0.01
N ILE A 150 5.17 -7.17 0.44
CA ILE A 150 4.20 -7.89 1.25
C ILE A 150 2.91 -7.96 0.44
N LEU A 151 2.66 -9.13 -0.14
CA LEU A 151 1.52 -9.37 -1.00
C LEU A 151 0.40 -10.03 -0.20
N LYS A 152 -0.74 -9.37 -0.11
CA LYS A 152 -1.97 -9.91 0.48
C LYS A 152 -2.80 -10.51 -0.64
N VAL A 153 -2.54 -11.78 -0.96
CA VAL A 153 -3.17 -12.46 -2.10
C VAL A 153 -4.57 -12.93 -1.70
N GLY A 154 -5.58 -12.32 -2.30
CA GLY A 154 -6.97 -12.76 -2.15
C GLY A 154 -7.26 -13.96 -3.06
N PRO A 155 -8.10 -14.93 -2.62
CA PRO A 155 -8.43 -16.14 -3.39
C PRO A 155 -9.47 -15.86 -4.48
N LEU A 156 -9.20 -14.88 -5.34
CA LEU A 156 -10.09 -14.49 -6.44
C LEU A 156 -9.28 -14.11 -7.68
N THR A 157 -9.92 -14.19 -8.83
CA THR A 157 -9.45 -13.67 -10.12
C THR A 157 -10.48 -12.71 -10.68
N ILE A 158 -10.04 -11.71 -11.45
CA ILE A 158 -10.95 -10.72 -12.05
C ILE A 158 -10.79 -10.61 -13.57
N GLY A 159 -9.74 -11.22 -14.15
CA GLY A 159 -9.51 -11.30 -15.60
C GLY A 159 -8.94 -10.03 -16.23
N ASP A 160 -9.31 -8.84 -15.75
CA ASP A 160 -8.80 -7.55 -16.20
C ASP A 160 -8.83 -6.54 -15.05
N GLY A 161 -7.89 -5.60 -15.04
CA GLY A 161 -7.81 -4.60 -13.99
C GLY A 161 -6.51 -3.82 -13.97
N ILE A 162 -6.28 -3.10 -12.88
CA ILE A 162 -5.03 -2.39 -12.63
C ILE A 162 -3.99 -3.39 -12.11
N PRO A 163 -2.87 -3.60 -12.83
CA PRO A 163 -1.86 -4.57 -12.43
C PRO A 163 -1.07 -4.11 -11.19
N LEU A 164 -0.37 -5.04 -10.57
CA LEU A 164 0.51 -4.79 -9.42
C LEU A 164 1.53 -3.67 -9.70
N PHE A 165 2.10 -3.66 -10.90
CA PHE A 165 2.98 -2.61 -11.40
C PHE A 165 2.49 -2.12 -12.76
N SER A 166 2.47 -0.79 -12.95
CA SER A 166 2.13 -0.21 -14.25
C SER A 166 3.29 -0.36 -15.26
N HIS A 167 3.00 0.01 -16.50
CA HIS A 167 3.99 0.10 -17.60
C HIS A 167 5.15 1.08 -17.32
N LYS A 168 5.12 1.86 -16.24
CA LYS A 168 6.26 2.69 -15.81
C LYS A 168 7.40 1.86 -15.24
N ALA A 169 7.14 0.63 -14.79
CA ALA A 169 8.19 -0.30 -14.47
C ALA A 169 8.89 -0.71 -15.77
N VAL A 170 10.20 -0.48 -15.85
CA VAL A 170 11.03 -0.95 -16.97
C VAL A 170 11.30 -2.45 -16.82
N PHE A 171 11.54 -3.14 -17.94
CA PHE A 171 11.95 -4.54 -17.89
C PHE A 171 13.30 -4.68 -17.17
N ASP A 172 13.24 -5.15 -15.94
CA ASP A 172 14.37 -5.34 -15.03
C ASP A 172 14.07 -6.55 -14.13
N PRO A 173 14.44 -7.77 -14.57
CA PRO A 173 14.17 -8.99 -13.81
C PRO A 173 14.87 -8.96 -12.46
N ARG A 174 14.09 -9.16 -11.40
CA ARG A 174 14.59 -9.18 -10.01
C ARG A 174 14.15 -10.44 -9.31
N THR A 175 15.08 -11.06 -8.60
CA THR A 175 14.78 -12.21 -7.75
C THR A 175 14.42 -11.75 -6.35
N TRP A 176 13.50 -12.47 -5.74
CA TRP A 176 13.00 -12.22 -4.41
C TRP A 176 13.13 -13.49 -3.58
N THR A 177 13.47 -13.34 -2.31
CA THR A 177 13.56 -14.44 -1.36
C THR A 177 12.34 -14.38 -0.43
N LEU A 178 11.55 -15.45 -0.40
CA LEU A 178 10.45 -15.57 0.56
C LEU A 178 11.03 -15.58 1.98
N GLN A 179 10.57 -14.64 2.80
CA GLN A 179 10.98 -14.50 4.20
C GLN A 179 9.94 -15.07 5.15
N ASP A 180 8.67 -14.85 4.84
CA ASP A 180 7.57 -15.28 5.68
C ASP A 180 6.29 -15.48 4.87
N HIS A 181 5.35 -16.28 5.40
CA HIS A 181 4.02 -16.45 4.82
C HIS A 181 3.00 -16.80 5.89
N THR A 182 1.79 -16.27 5.72
CA THR A 182 0.63 -16.63 6.56
C THR A 182 -0.53 -17.01 5.67
N VAL A 183 -1.09 -18.20 5.90
CA VAL A 183 -2.28 -18.70 5.20
C VAL A 183 -3.48 -18.59 6.12
N LEU A 184 -4.49 -17.83 5.71
CA LEU A 184 -5.72 -17.66 6.47
C LEU A 184 -6.76 -18.74 6.11
N LYS A 185 -7.71 -18.99 7.02
CA LYS A 185 -8.79 -19.97 6.78
C LYS A 185 -9.69 -19.58 5.61
N SER A 186 -9.84 -18.29 5.35
CA SER A 186 -10.56 -17.74 4.20
C SER A 186 -9.89 -18.03 2.85
N GLY A 187 -8.66 -18.54 2.85
CA GLY A 187 -7.86 -18.76 1.65
C GLY A 187 -6.98 -17.57 1.25
N ALA A 188 -7.09 -16.43 1.93
CA ALA A 188 -6.16 -15.34 1.72
C ALA A 188 -4.75 -15.71 2.22
N VAL A 189 -3.72 -15.25 1.50
CA VAL A 189 -2.32 -15.56 1.82
C VAL A 189 -1.53 -14.26 1.89
N PHE A 190 -0.79 -14.06 2.98
CA PHE A 190 0.19 -13.00 3.11
C PHE A 190 1.57 -13.57 2.78
N LEU A 191 2.26 -12.96 1.85
CA LEU A 191 3.59 -13.37 1.39
C LEU A 191 4.56 -12.22 1.58
N THR A 192 5.59 -12.41 2.38
CA THR A 192 6.66 -11.43 2.59
C THR A 192 7.91 -11.85 1.85
N TYR A 193 8.30 -11.04 0.88
CA TYR A 193 9.52 -11.24 0.10
C TYR A 193 10.51 -10.11 0.34
N ALA A 194 11.79 -10.43 0.54
CA ALA A 194 12.87 -9.46 0.49
C ALA A 194 13.59 -9.55 -0.86
N ARG A 195 14.07 -8.40 -1.36
CA ARG A 195 14.90 -8.39 -2.55
C ARG A 195 16.19 -9.18 -2.28
N ALA A 196 16.49 -10.14 -3.16
CA ALA A 196 17.74 -10.90 -3.05
C ALA A 196 18.95 -9.96 -3.19
N SER A 197 19.94 -10.15 -2.34
CA SER A 197 21.24 -9.46 -2.48
C SER A 197 21.89 -9.94 -3.78
N SER A 198 22.35 -9.01 -4.58
CA SER A 198 23.11 -9.28 -5.80
C SER A 198 24.48 -9.83 -5.45
#